data_6893f2459f3bd80fcecb9565ebb63221
#
_entry.id   6893f2459f3bd80fcecb9565ebb63221
#
_cell.length_a   1.000
_cell.length_b   1.000
_cell.length_c   1.000
_cell.angle_alpha   90.00
_cell.angle_beta   90.00
_cell.angle_gamma   90.00
#
_symmetry.space_group_name_H-M   'P 1'
#
loop_
_entity.id
_entity.type
_entity.pdbx_description
1 polymer ?
#
loop_
_entity_poly.entity_id
_entity_poly.type
_entity_poly.pdbx_seq_one_letter_code
_entity_poly.pdbx_strand_id
1 'polypeptide(L)'
;PVKFPQGLNPLIKKINDMGLGFGIWIEPEMVSPISDLYKKHPDWVFHYPNRKRNEERNQLMLNLARQDVYDYLLNTFSTLLKNHNISFIKWDRCRALSEPGWPSAPVDMQREVRLRYIANFYKLIDELRLRFPSVLFESCSGGGGRADLGMLQRMDQVWISDNTDPVDRLFIQYGYLNAFPANTMVCWTTDEDAHTKHLMTLDYKFEVAMLGVLGVGNNLNKWTQIEIDLAKKKIQDYKEIREEIQNGKAYRLKSPFNSNRMAVEYV
;
A
#
# COMPACT_ATOMS: atom_id res chain seq x y z
N PRO A 1 -16.91 9.67 -13.22
CA PRO A 1 -17.37 10.96 -13.76
C PRO A 1 -18.24 11.76 -12.80
N VAL A 2 -19.12 11.14 -11.97
CA VAL A 2 -19.95 11.92 -11.03
C VAL A 2 -19.10 12.64 -9.99
N LYS A 3 -18.12 11.95 -9.39
CA LYS A 3 -17.24 12.52 -8.35
C LYS A 3 -16.21 13.51 -8.91
N PHE A 4 -15.72 13.26 -10.11
CA PHE A 4 -14.71 14.09 -10.78
C PHE A 4 -15.16 14.41 -12.21
N PRO A 5 -16.14 15.32 -12.42
CA PRO A 5 -16.71 15.59 -13.73
C PRO A 5 -15.71 16.20 -14.72
N GLN A 6 -14.67 16.86 -14.21
CA GLN A 6 -13.58 17.44 -14.99
C GLN A 6 -12.28 16.60 -14.95
N GLY A 7 -12.38 15.33 -14.51
CA GLY A 7 -11.22 14.47 -14.29
C GLY A 7 -10.42 14.82 -13.03
N LEU A 8 -9.24 14.21 -12.89
CA LEU A 8 -8.40 14.36 -11.69
C LEU A 8 -7.51 15.61 -11.72
N ASN A 9 -7.21 16.16 -12.89
CA ASN A 9 -6.23 17.24 -13.03
C ASN A 9 -6.54 18.50 -12.19
N PRO A 10 -7.79 18.97 -12.03
CA PRO A 10 -8.08 20.12 -11.17
C PRO A 10 -7.73 19.85 -9.69
N LEU A 11 -7.98 18.63 -9.21
CA LEU A 11 -7.63 18.23 -7.85
C LEU A 11 -6.11 18.13 -7.68
N ILE A 12 -5.43 17.46 -8.61
CA ILE A 12 -3.97 17.31 -8.62
C ILE A 12 -3.31 18.69 -8.60
N LYS A 13 -3.76 19.60 -9.49
CA LYS A 13 -3.23 20.96 -9.53
C LYS A 13 -3.38 21.66 -8.20
N LYS A 14 -4.57 21.62 -7.59
CA LYS A 14 -4.81 22.26 -6.29
C LYS A 14 -3.88 21.75 -5.20
N ILE A 15 -3.61 20.45 -5.16
CA ILE A 15 -2.69 19.84 -4.19
C ILE A 15 -1.24 20.27 -4.47
N ASN A 16 -0.82 20.28 -5.73
CA ASN A 16 0.52 20.71 -6.10
C ASN A 16 0.75 22.21 -5.84
N ASP A 17 -0.27 23.06 -6.04
CA ASP A 17 -0.22 24.50 -5.72
C ASP A 17 -0.02 24.75 -4.20
N MET A 18 -0.35 23.75 -3.35
CA MET A 18 -0.09 23.79 -1.90
C MET A 18 1.32 23.29 -1.54
N GLY A 19 2.16 22.96 -2.52
CA GLY A 19 3.51 22.40 -2.31
C GLY A 19 3.51 20.91 -1.93
N LEU A 20 2.40 20.19 -2.17
CA LEU A 20 2.26 18.78 -1.86
C LEU A 20 2.27 17.92 -3.13
N GLY A 21 2.83 16.70 -3.04
CA GLY A 21 2.69 15.69 -4.07
C GLY A 21 1.30 15.04 -4.02
N PHE A 22 0.74 14.69 -5.20
CA PHE A 22 -0.49 13.92 -5.27
C PHE A 22 -0.21 12.42 -5.32
N GLY A 23 -0.84 11.66 -4.43
CA GLY A 23 -0.81 10.20 -4.42
C GLY A 23 -2.16 9.56 -4.72
N ILE A 24 -2.14 8.33 -5.23
CA ILE A 24 -3.36 7.55 -5.51
C ILE A 24 -3.21 6.10 -5.02
N TRP A 25 -4.27 5.59 -4.40
CA TRP A 25 -4.44 4.16 -4.12
C TRP A 25 -5.04 3.46 -5.34
N ILE A 26 -4.49 2.31 -5.70
CA ILE A 26 -4.97 1.46 -6.79
C ILE A 26 -4.93 -0.02 -6.38
N GLU A 27 -5.83 -0.83 -6.95
CA GLU A 27 -5.89 -2.28 -6.77
C GLU A 27 -5.89 -2.99 -8.14
N PRO A 28 -4.78 -2.92 -8.89
CA PRO A 28 -4.76 -3.21 -10.32
C PRO A 28 -4.72 -4.69 -10.68
N GLU A 29 -4.46 -5.55 -9.72
CA GLU A 29 -4.45 -7.01 -9.91
C GLU A 29 -5.85 -7.61 -9.80
N MET A 30 -6.87 -6.77 -9.52
CA MET A 30 -8.25 -7.14 -9.36
C MET A 30 -9.14 -6.56 -10.47
N VAL A 31 -10.26 -7.22 -10.73
CA VAL A 31 -11.28 -6.74 -11.67
C VAL A 31 -12.68 -7.04 -11.17
N SER A 32 -13.57 -6.06 -11.25
CA SER A 32 -14.98 -6.28 -10.91
C SER A 32 -15.69 -7.09 -12.02
N PRO A 33 -16.50 -8.11 -11.66
CA PRO A 33 -17.27 -8.90 -12.63
C PRO A 33 -18.27 -8.08 -13.48
N ILE A 34 -18.66 -6.92 -12.98
CA ILE A 34 -19.59 -6.01 -13.70
C ILE A 34 -18.87 -4.95 -14.53
N SER A 35 -17.52 -4.89 -14.47
CA SER A 35 -16.74 -3.90 -15.22
C SER A 35 -16.72 -4.18 -16.72
N ASP A 36 -16.49 -3.13 -17.51
CA ASP A 36 -16.35 -3.27 -18.96
C ASP A 36 -15.10 -4.08 -19.36
N LEU A 37 -14.04 -3.99 -18.55
CA LEU A 37 -12.83 -4.80 -18.74
C LEU A 37 -13.16 -6.30 -18.66
N TYR A 38 -13.85 -6.72 -17.60
CA TYR A 38 -14.22 -8.12 -17.44
C TYR A 38 -15.20 -8.61 -18.51
N LYS A 39 -16.22 -7.78 -18.87
CA LYS A 39 -17.15 -8.12 -19.95
C LYS A 39 -16.45 -8.34 -21.30
N LYS A 40 -15.40 -7.55 -21.57
CA LYS A 40 -14.61 -7.64 -22.80
C LYS A 40 -13.63 -8.80 -22.78
N HIS A 41 -13.04 -9.10 -21.61
CA HIS A 41 -12.00 -10.10 -21.43
C HIS A 41 -12.28 -11.02 -20.23
N PRO A 42 -13.36 -11.85 -20.28
CA PRO A 42 -13.73 -12.71 -19.16
C PRO A 42 -12.74 -13.86 -18.95
N ASP A 43 -11.86 -14.14 -19.92
CA ASP A 43 -10.78 -15.12 -19.87
C ASP A 43 -9.49 -14.59 -19.23
N TRP A 44 -9.42 -13.30 -18.90
CA TRP A 44 -8.26 -12.68 -18.26
C TRP A 44 -8.16 -12.93 -16.76
N VAL A 45 -9.17 -13.55 -16.17
CA VAL A 45 -9.16 -13.88 -14.74
C VAL A 45 -8.77 -15.34 -14.50
N PHE A 46 -8.16 -15.58 -13.35
CA PHE A 46 -7.89 -16.95 -12.92
C PHE A 46 -9.19 -17.73 -12.71
N HIS A 47 -9.24 -18.95 -13.23
CA HIS A 47 -10.26 -19.94 -12.88
C HIS A 47 -9.85 -21.34 -13.30
N TYR A 48 -10.42 -22.36 -12.66
CA TYR A 48 -10.33 -23.73 -13.13
C TYR A 48 -11.58 -24.11 -13.91
N PRO A 49 -11.48 -24.94 -14.98
CA PRO A 49 -12.63 -25.49 -15.65
C PRO A 49 -13.54 -26.21 -14.66
N ASN A 50 -14.86 -26.12 -14.86
CA ASN A 50 -15.87 -26.78 -14.04
C ASN A 50 -15.94 -26.33 -12.57
N ARG A 51 -15.32 -25.21 -12.22
CA ARG A 51 -15.45 -24.57 -10.92
C ARG A 51 -16.04 -23.18 -11.07
N LYS A 52 -16.81 -22.74 -10.07
CA LYS A 52 -17.21 -21.34 -9.96
C LYS A 52 -15.93 -20.49 -9.80
N ARG A 53 -15.90 -19.32 -10.47
CA ARG A 53 -14.81 -18.36 -10.24
C ARG A 53 -14.77 -17.93 -8.79
N ASN A 54 -13.58 -17.90 -8.22
CA ASN A 54 -13.38 -17.46 -6.84
C ASN A 54 -13.49 -15.94 -6.76
N GLU A 55 -14.68 -15.48 -6.38
CA GLU A 55 -15.01 -14.07 -6.17
C GLU A 55 -14.92 -13.73 -4.69
N GLU A 56 -14.23 -12.65 -4.37
CA GLU A 56 -14.10 -12.10 -3.03
C GLU A 56 -14.14 -10.58 -3.11
N ARG A 57 -14.86 -9.93 -2.19
CA ARG A 57 -15.03 -8.46 -2.17
C ARG A 57 -15.63 -7.92 -3.50
N ASN A 58 -16.48 -8.68 -4.17
CA ASN A 58 -17.02 -8.39 -5.51
C ASN A 58 -15.91 -8.21 -6.58
N GLN A 59 -14.82 -8.93 -6.45
CA GLN A 59 -13.66 -8.86 -7.34
C GLN A 59 -13.19 -10.26 -7.74
N LEU A 60 -12.66 -10.34 -8.96
CA LEU A 60 -11.93 -11.47 -9.51
C LEU A 60 -10.46 -11.07 -9.68
N MET A 61 -9.57 -12.04 -9.69
CA MET A 61 -8.15 -11.80 -9.82
C MET A 61 -7.70 -11.91 -11.27
N LEU A 62 -7.05 -10.88 -11.80
CA LEU A 62 -6.47 -10.88 -13.14
C LEU A 62 -5.30 -11.86 -13.22
N ASN A 63 -5.23 -12.60 -14.31
CA ASN A 63 -4.15 -13.53 -14.59
C ASN A 63 -2.92 -12.81 -15.18
N LEU A 64 -2.13 -12.19 -14.32
CA LEU A 64 -0.90 -11.49 -14.73
C LEU A 64 0.20 -12.45 -15.24
N ALA A 65 0.02 -13.79 -15.16
CA ALA A 65 0.89 -14.72 -15.86
C ALA A 65 0.76 -14.63 -17.40
N ARG A 66 -0.31 -14.04 -17.90
CA ARG A 66 -0.56 -13.77 -19.32
C ARG A 66 0.16 -12.50 -19.78
N GLN A 67 0.73 -12.56 -20.96
CA GLN A 67 1.43 -11.40 -21.55
C GLN A 67 0.45 -10.27 -21.90
N ASP A 68 -0.73 -10.58 -22.41
CA ASP A 68 -1.73 -9.57 -22.80
C ASP A 68 -2.29 -8.81 -21.57
N VAL A 69 -2.44 -9.45 -20.43
CA VAL A 69 -2.80 -8.79 -19.16
C VAL A 69 -1.65 -7.90 -18.66
N TYR A 70 -0.42 -8.37 -18.74
CA TYR A 70 0.77 -7.58 -18.43
C TYR A 70 0.84 -6.30 -19.28
N ASP A 71 0.71 -6.45 -20.60
CA ASP A 71 0.78 -5.34 -21.56
C ASP A 71 -0.35 -4.31 -21.31
N TYR A 72 -1.56 -4.80 -21.02
CA TYR A 72 -2.68 -3.95 -20.66
C TYR A 72 -2.40 -3.11 -19.40
N LEU A 73 -1.91 -3.74 -18.32
CA LEU A 73 -1.62 -3.04 -17.08
C LEU A 73 -0.48 -2.04 -17.27
N LEU A 74 0.60 -2.45 -17.95
CA LEU A 74 1.74 -1.57 -18.22
C LEU A 74 1.31 -0.33 -19.02
N ASN A 75 0.48 -0.51 -20.05
CA ASN A 75 -0.03 0.59 -20.86
C ASN A 75 -0.98 1.49 -20.07
N THR A 76 -1.87 0.90 -19.27
CA THR A 76 -2.83 1.65 -18.45
C THR A 76 -2.12 2.55 -17.45
N PHE A 77 -1.15 2.02 -16.71
CA PHE A 77 -0.44 2.81 -15.70
C PHE A 77 0.58 3.76 -16.31
N SER A 78 1.23 3.39 -17.42
CA SER A 78 2.07 4.33 -18.15
C SER A 78 1.27 5.52 -18.66
N THR A 79 0.06 5.30 -19.17
CA THR A 79 -0.84 6.37 -19.63
C THR A 79 -1.32 7.24 -18.47
N LEU A 80 -1.70 6.63 -17.33
CA LEU A 80 -2.11 7.35 -16.14
C LEU A 80 -1.00 8.29 -15.65
N LEU A 81 0.21 7.77 -15.48
CA LEU A 81 1.36 8.52 -14.96
C LEU A 81 1.88 9.57 -15.93
N LYS A 82 1.77 9.32 -17.26
CA LYS A 82 2.13 10.29 -18.29
C LYS A 82 1.17 11.49 -18.33
N ASN A 83 -0.12 11.25 -18.10
CA ASN A 83 -1.17 12.26 -18.26
C ASN A 83 -1.47 13.03 -16.98
N HIS A 84 -0.99 12.57 -15.82
CA HIS A 84 -1.27 13.16 -14.52
C HIS A 84 0.00 13.29 -13.70
N ASN A 85 0.16 14.43 -13.02
CA ASN A 85 1.29 14.66 -12.11
C ASN A 85 1.06 13.90 -10.78
N ILE A 86 1.22 12.57 -10.84
CA ILE A 86 1.13 11.66 -9.70
C ILE A 86 2.55 11.37 -9.22
N SER A 87 2.82 11.61 -7.96
CA SER A 87 4.14 11.39 -7.34
C SER A 87 4.19 10.15 -6.43
N PHE A 88 3.03 9.54 -6.15
CA PHE A 88 2.93 8.41 -5.24
C PHE A 88 1.82 7.46 -5.64
N ILE A 89 2.10 6.16 -5.60
CA ILE A 89 1.12 5.08 -5.81
C ILE A 89 1.15 4.11 -4.64
N LYS A 90 0.00 3.95 -3.96
CA LYS A 90 -0.25 2.81 -3.08
C LYS A 90 -0.83 1.69 -3.93
N TRP A 91 -0.01 0.64 -4.14
CA TRP A 91 -0.38 -0.53 -4.94
C TRP A 91 -0.87 -1.65 -4.04
N ASP A 92 -2.14 -1.95 -4.12
CA ASP A 92 -2.78 -2.94 -3.26
C ASP A 92 -3.20 -4.21 -4.01
N ARG A 93 -3.27 -5.29 -3.23
CA ARG A 93 -3.87 -6.57 -3.61
C ARG A 93 -4.46 -7.22 -2.37
N CYS A 94 -5.73 -6.96 -2.10
CA CYS A 94 -6.39 -7.35 -0.84
C CYS A 94 -6.75 -8.84 -0.73
N ARG A 95 -6.24 -9.73 -1.58
CA ARG A 95 -6.50 -11.16 -1.50
C ARG A 95 -5.33 -12.02 -1.96
N ALA A 96 -5.28 -13.25 -1.46
CA ALA A 96 -4.29 -14.23 -1.87
C ALA A 96 -4.60 -14.82 -3.25
N LEU A 97 -3.56 -15.26 -3.97
CA LEU A 97 -3.68 -16.07 -5.18
C LEU A 97 -4.03 -17.51 -4.80
N SER A 98 -5.32 -17.78 -4.56
CA SER A 98 -5.81 -19.07 -4.06
C SER A 98 -6.02 -20.11 -5.17
N GLU A 99 -6.60 -19.71 -6.31
CA GLU A 99 -6.97 -20.60 -7.41
C GLU A 99 -6.36 -20.14 -8.75
N PRO A 100 -5.04 -20.38 -8.99
CA PRO A 100 -4.32 -19.90 -10.17
C PRO A 100 -4.59 -20.76 -11.42
N GLY A 101 -5.85 -21.05 -11.72
CA GLY A 101 -6.23 -21.78 -12.92
C GLY A 101 -6.10 -20.93 -14.18
N TRP A 102 -5.52 -21.48 -15.23
CA TRP A 102 -5.42 -20.86 -16.55
C TRP A 102 -5.74 -21.91 -17.63
N PRO A 103 -7.03 -22.13 -17.96
CA PRO A 103 -7.46 -23.23 -18.83
C PRO A 103 -6.83 -23.24 -20.22
N SER A 104 -6.56 -22.09 -20.79
CA SER A 104 -5.96 -21.95 -22.13
C SER A 104 -4.42 -21.93 -22.13
N ALA A 105 -3.77 -22.08 -20.95
CA ALA A 105 -2.32 -22.16 -20.91
C ALA A 105 -1.82 -23.44 -21.57
N PRO A 106 -0.68 -23.41 -22.28
CA PRO A 106 0.03 -24.61 -22.72
C PRO A 106 0.29 -25.56 -21.54
N VAL A 107 0.32 -26.85 -21.81
CA VAL A 107 0.44 -27.89 -20.76
C VAL A 107 1.70 -27.73 -19.91
N ASP A 108 2.80 -27.34 -20.54
CA ASP A 108 4.09 -27.05 -19.87
C ASP A 108 4.04 -25.83 -18.97
N MET A 109 3.17 -24.86 -19.24
CA MET A 109 3.00 -23.65 -18.45
C MET A 109 2.05 -23.80 -17.25
N GLN A 110 1.23 -24.84 -17.21
CA GLN A 110 0.22 -25.02 -16.14
C GLN A 110 0.82 -25.02 -14.72
N ARG A 111 2.02 -25.58 -14.57
CA ARG A 111 2.71 -25.65 -13.27
C ARG A 111 3.47 -24.37 -12.91
N GLU A 112 3.69 -23.48 -13.88
CA GLU A 112 4.46 -22.25 -13.73
C GLU A 112 3.60 -21.00 -13.48
N VAL A 113 2.28 -21.13 -13.49
CA VAL A 113 1.35 -19.98 -13.46
C VAL A 113 1.65 -19.03 -12.31
N ARG A 114 1.90 -19.55 -11.11
CA ARG A 114 2.24 -18.72 -9.93
C ARG A 114 3.59 -18.01 -10.08
N LEU A 115 4.59 -18.70 -10.59
CA LEU A 115 5.92 -18.14 -10.81
C LEU A 115 5.87 -17.05 -11.90
N ARG A 116 5.18 -17.31 -13.00
CA ARG A 116 4.97 -16.34 -14.09
C ARG A 116 4.22 -15.10 -13.62
N TYR A 117 3.19 -15.28 -12.79
CA TYR A 117 2.46 -14.17 -12.19
C TYR A 117 3.40 -13.25 -11.41
N ILE A 118 4.21 -13.80 -10.50
CA ILE A 118 5.15 -13.01 -9.68
C ILE A 118 6.24 -12.39 -10.55
N ALA A 119 6.81 -13.14 -11.50
CA ALA A 119 7.82 -12.63 -12.43
C ALA A 119 7.30 -11.43 -13.26
N ASN A 120 6.11 -11.56 -13.82
CA ASN A 120 5.47 -10.48 -14.57
C ASN A 120 5.08 -9.31 -13.67
N PHE A 121 4.65 -9.56 -12.43
CA PHE A 121 4.38 -8.49 -11.47
C PHE A 121 5.66 -7.69 -11.15
N TYR A 122 6.76 -8.36 -10.85
CA TYR A 122 8.04 -7.70 -10.61
C TYR A 122 8.51 -6.92 -11.84
N LYS A 123 8.44 -7.54 -13.02
CA LYS A 123 8.77 -6.87 -14.28
C LYS A 123 7.90 -5.64 -14.54
N LEU A 124 6.61 -5.70 -14.21
CA LEU A 124 5.69 -4.56 -14.35
C LEU A 124 6.12 -3.38 -13.48
N ILE A 125 6.42 -3.63 -12.21
CA ILE A 125 6.87 -2.58 -11.29
C ILE A 125 8.24 -2.04 -11.71
N ASP A 126 9.21 -2.90 -12.04
CA ASP A 126 10.53 -2.51 -12.51
C ASP A 126 10.43 -1.60 -13.75
N GLU A 127 9.57 -1.94 -14.71
CA GLU A 127 9.36 -1.15 -15.92
C GLU A 127 8.67 0.19 -15.64
N LEU A 128 7.69 0.24 -14.73
CA LEU A 128 7.04 1.49 -14.31
C LEU A 128 8.03 2.40 -13.59
N ARG A 129 8.86 1.87 -12.71
CA ARG A 129 9.91 2.64 -12.02
C ARG A 129 10.96 3.18 -12.99
N LEU A 130 11.34 2.41 -14.00
CA LEU A 130 12.27 2.86 -15.05
C LEU A 130 11.68 4.02 -15.87
N ARG A 131 10.40 3.95 -16.22
CA ARG A 131 9.71 5.00 -17.00
C ARG A 131 9.39 6.24 -16.18
N PHE A 132 9.12 6.08 -14.88
CA PHE A 132 8.67 7.13 -13.98
C PHE A 132 9.48 7.14 -12.68
N PRO A 133 10.77 7.45 -12.73
CA PRO A 133 11.70 7.29 -11.60
C PRO A 133 11.40 8.22 -10.40
N SER A 134 10.60 9.26 -10.60
CA SER A 134 10.18 10.18 -9.53
C SER A 134 8.91 9.73 -8.79
N VAL A 135 8.25 8.66 -9.24
CA VAL A 135 7.05 8.14 -8.59
C VAL A 135 7.44 7.15 -7.51
N LEU A 136 6.98 7.39 -6.29
CA LEU A 136 7.16 6.48 -5.16
C LEU A 136 6.05 5.42 -5.15
N PHE A 137 6.42 4.21 -4.74
CA PHE A 137 5.50 3.07 -4.67
C PHE A 137 5.41 2.52 -3.25
N GLU A 138 4.19 2.38 -2.73
CA GLU A 138 3.88 1.69 -1.48
C GLU A 138 3.25 0.33 -1.78
N SER A 139 3.78 -0.73 -1.16
CA SER A 139 3.16 -2.05 -1.21
C SER A 139 2.07 -2.18 -0.16
N CYS A 140 0.91 -2.65 -0.60
CA CYS A 140 -0.14 -3.15 0.28
C CYS A 140 -0.65 -4.50 -0.24
N SER A 141 -1.02 -5.39 0.65
CA SER A 141 -1.68 -6.65 0.32
C SER A 141 -2.51 -7.12 1.52
N GLY A 142 -3.63 -6.44 1.76
CA GLY A 142 -4.38 -6.60 2.99
C GLY A 142 -3.47 -6.33 4.20
N GLY A 143 -2.81 -5.17 4.21
CA GLY A 143 -1.68 -4.88 5.09
C GLY A 143 -0.35 -5.42 4.53
N GLY A 144 0.46 -6.02 5.40
CA GLY A 144 1.82 -6.49 5.11
C GLY A 144 1.94 -7.85 4.42
N GLY A 145 0.89 -8.37 3.81
CA GLY A 145 0.87 -9.73 3.22
C GLY A 145 1.88 -9.99 2.10
N ARG A 146 2.56 -8.93 1.60
CA ARG A 146 3.69 -8.99 0.66
C ARG A 146 4.92 -8.25 1.16
N ALA A 147 5.10 -8.14 2.46
CA ALA A 147 6.32 -7.56 3.02
C ALA A 147 7.46 -8.59 2.96
N ASP A 148 8.15 -8.65 1.84
CA ASP A 148 9.31 -9.50 1.58
C ASP A 148 10.41 -8.75 0.84
N LEU A 149 11.61 -9.34 0.78
CA LEU A 149 12.77 -8.68 0.16
C LEU A 149 12.60 -8.44 -1.34
N GLY A 150 11.85 -9.29 -2.05
CA GLY A 150 11.55 -9.10 -3.47
C GLY A 150 10.68 -7.87 -3.72
N MET A 151 9.71 -7.62 -2.83
CA MET A 151 8.90 -6.40 -2.84
C MET A 151 9.71 -5.17 -2.44
N LEU A 152 10.51 -5.25 -1.37
CA LEU A 152 11.32 -4.12 -0.87
C LEU A 152 12.41 -3.68 -1.84
N GLN A 153 12.84 -4.53 -2.77
CA GLN A 153 13.71 -4.10 -3.88
C GLN A 153 12.99 -3.17 -4.89
N ARG A 154 11.66 -3.14 -4.87
CA ARG A 154 10.80 -2.51 -5.88
C ARG A 154 9.85 -1.47 -5.33
N MET A 155 9.59 -1.50 -4.04
CA MET A 155 8.69 -0.59 -3.34
C MET A 155 9.47 0.27 -2.36
N ASP A 156 9.10 1.53 -2.28
CA ASP A 156 9.79 2.48 -1.41
C ASP A 156 9.36 2.31 0.05
N GLN A 157 8.13 1.82 0.26
CA GLN A 157 7.58 1.55 1.59
C GLN A 157 6.47 0.49 1.56
N VAL A 158 6.09 0.03 2.75
CA VAL A 158 5.07 -1.02 2.95
C VAL A 158 4.03 -0.57 3.95
N TRP A 159 2.75 -0.72 3.60
CA TRP A 159 1.64 -0.68 4.55
C TRP A 159 1.64 -1.99 5.35
N ILE A 160 2.16 -1.94 6.57
CA ILE A 160 2.51 -3.16 7.33
C ILE A 160 1.32 -3.88 7.94
N SER A 161 0.19 -3.18 8.15
CA SER A 161 -1.05 -3.76 8.68
C SER A 161 -2.23 -2.82 8.51
N ASP A 162 -3.40 -3.36 8.21
CA ASP A 162 -4.67 -2.61 8.23
C ASP A 162 -5.15 -2.31 9.66
N ASN A 163 -4.61 -3.02 10.66
CA ASN A 163 -4.87 -2.69 12.06
C ASN A 163 -4.07 -1.43 12.46
N THR A 164 -4.78 -0.33 12.65
CA THR A 164 -4.25 0.98 13.04
C THR A 164 -4.50 1.31 14.52
N ASP A 165 -5.02 0.36 15.31
CA ASP A 165 -5.14 0.52 16.75
C ASP A 165 -3.77 0.89 17.36
N PRO A 166 -3.67 2.01 18.09
CA PRO A 166 -2.37 2.55 18.49
C PRO A 166 -1.61 1.69 19.50
N VAL A 167 -2.31 0.83 20.26
CA VAL A 167 -1.64 -0.12 21.17
C VAL A 167 -1.19 -1.37 20.41
N ASP A 168 -2.06 -1.95 19.58
CA ASP A 168 -1.70 -3.09 18.73
C ASP A 168 -0.54 -2.75 17.79
N ARG A 169 -0.47 -1.50 17.30
CA ARG A 169 0.64 -1.01 16.45
C ARG A 169 2.01 -1.10 17.11
N LEU A 170 2.13 -0.97 18.44
CA LEU A 170 3.41 -1.17 19.11
C LEU A 170 3.95 -2.58 18.88
N PHE A 171 3.10 -3.60 18.95
CA PHE A 171 3.48 -4.99 18.70
C PHE A 171 3.78 -5.25 17.22
N ILE A 172 2.94 -4.72 16.32
CA ILE A 172 3.09 -4.87 14.88
C ILE A 172 4.39 -4.21 14.40
N GLN A 173 4.65 -2.96 14.81
CA GLN A 173 5.83 -2.19 14.43
C GLN A 173 7.12 -2.79 15.02
N TYR A 174 7.09 -3.18 16.30
CA TYR A 174 8.21 -3.89 16.92
C TYR A 174 8.52 -5.22 16.21
N GLY A 175 7.48 -5.97 15.84
CA GLY A 175 7.60 -7.20 15.04
C GLY A 175 8.22 -6.95 13.68
N TYR A 176 7.76 -5.92 12.96
CA TYR A 176 8.28 -5.54 11.64
C TYR A 176 9.78 -5.19 11.68
N LEU A 177 10.20 -4.41 12.67
CA LEU A 177 11.60 -4.02 12.87
C LEU A 177 12.56 -5.20 13.20
N ASN A 178 12.04 -6.44 13.38
CA ASN A 178 12.89 -7.62 13.48
C ASN A 178 13.50 -8.02 12.14
N ALA A 179 12.85 -7.70 11.03
CA ALA A 179 13.20 -8.18 9.70
C ALA A 179 13.46 -7.05 8.68
N PHE A 180 12.86 -5.87 8.90
CA PHE A 180 12.83 -4.79 7.91
C PHE A 180 13.15 -3.44 8.54
N PRO A 181 13.76 -2.50 7.78
CA PRO A 181 14.16 -1.19 8.30
C PRO A 181 12.96 -0.24 8.46
N ALA A 182 13.10 0.73 9.37
CA ALA A 182 12.06 1.68 9.72
C ALA A 182 11.61 2.59 8.56
N ASN A 183 12.49 2.91 7.63
CA ASN A 183 12.18 3.74 6.46
C ASN A 183 11.21 3.08 5.47
N THR A 184 10.99 1.77 5.58
CA THR A 184 9.99 1.06 4.78
C THR A 184 8.67 0.85 5.53
N MET A 185 8.61 1.18 6.82
CA MET A 185 7.50 0.91 7.73
C MET A 185 6.51 2.08 7.77
N VAL A 186 5.39 1.96 7.07
CA VAL A 186 4.34 3.01 7.10
C VAL A 186 3.56 2.97 8.40
N CYS A 187 3.49 4.12 9.08
CA CYS A 187 2.85 4.30 10.36
C CYS A 187 1.90 5.50 10.32
N TRP A 188 0.60 5.25 10.47
CA TRP A 188 -0.40 6.31 10.42
C TRP A 188 -1.09 6.53 11.75
N THR A 189 -1.41 7.78 12.05
CA THR A 189 -2.52 8.11 12.95
C THR A 189 -3.82 7.98 12.18
N THR A 190 -4.87 7.45 12.79
CA THR A 190 -6.20 7.30 12.17
C THR A 190 -7.31 7.65 13.15
N ASP A 191 -8.51 7.90 12.61
CA ASP A 191 -9.74 7.91 13.42
C ASP A 191 -10.02 6.50 13.97
N GLU A 192 -10.85 6.41 14.99
CA GLU A 192 -11.37 5.13 15.48
C GLU A 192 -12.25 4.50 14.40
N ASP A 193 -12.10 3.19 14.24
CA ASP A 193 -12.91 2.35 13.35
C ASP A 193 -13.37 1.07 14.06
N ALA A 194 -13.96 0.15 13.31
CA ALA A 194 -14.46 -1.12 13.86
C ALA A 194 -13.35 -2.04 14.44
N HIS A 195 -12.10 -1.78 14.15
CA HIS A 195 -10.94 -2.55 14.63
C HIS A 195 -10.27 -1.90 15.84
N THR A 196 -10.60 -0.64 16.14
CA THR A 196 -10.02 0.10 17.27
C THR A 196 -10.52 -0.47 18.59
N LYS A 197 -9.61 -0.99 19.41
CA LYS A 197 -9.89 -1.56 20.74
C LYS A 197 -9.51 -0.62 21.86
N HIS A 198 -8.53 0.26 21.60
CA HIS A 198 -7.92 1.11 22.60
C HIS A 198 -8.13 2.58 22.24
N LEU A 199 -8.95 3.26 23.06
CA LEU A 199 -9.16 4.70 22.93
C LEU A 199 -7.97 5.44 23.53
N MET A 200 -7.13 6.00 22.66
CA MET A 200 -5.93 6.71 23.05
C MET A 200 -5.98 8.16 22.57
N THR A 201 -5.26 9.03 23.27
CA THR A 201 -5.16 10.45 22.90
C THR A 201 -4.48 10.61 21.53
N LEU A 202 -4.76 11.70 20.84
CA LEU A 202 -4.09 12.02 19.57
C LEU A 202 -2.57 12.13 19.75
N ASP A 203 -2.11 12.66 20.89
CA ASP A 203 -0.68 12.72 21.24
C ASP A 203 -0.05 11.33 21.23
N TYR A 204 -0.65 10.35 21.91
CA TYR A 204 -0.17 8.96 21.91
C TYR A 204 -0.16 8.33 20.50
N LYS A 205 -1.21 8.59 19.71
CA LYS A 205 -1.29 8.11 18.33
C LYS A 205 -0.12 8.62 17.47
N PHE A 206 0.26 9.89 17.64
CA PHE A 206 1.44 10.46 16.96
C PHE A 206 2.74 9.82 17.43
N GLU A 207 2.94 9.65 18.76
CA GLU A 207 4.15 8.99 19.30
C GLU A 207 4.37 7.60 18.69
N VAL A 208 3.30 6.82 18.56
CA VAL A 208 3.36 5.49 17.93
C VAL A 208 3.64 5.60 16.43
N ALA A 209 3.01 6.54 15.73
CA ALA A 209 3.17 6.69 14.29
C ALA A 209 4.55 7.27 13.90
N MET A 210 5.20 8.01 14.77
CA MET A 210 6.55 8.57 14.55
C MET A 210 7.67 7.51 14.56
N LEU A 211 7.38 6.26 14.93
CA LEU A 211 8.37 5.18 14.91
C LEU A 211 8.77 4.68 13.51
N GLY A 212 8.15 5.16 12.46
CA GLY A 212 8.45 4.83 11.06
C GLY A 212 8.14 5.98 10.13
N VAL A 213 7.61 5.69 8.95
CA VAL A 213 7.15 6.70 7.97
C VAL A 213 5.80 7.25 8.43
N LEU A 214 5.82 8.45 9.01
CA LEU A 214 4.63 9.08 9.57
C LEU A 214 3.60 9.43 8.50
N GLY A 215 2.35 9.07 8.75
CA GLY A 215 1.19 9.53 7.98
C GLY A 215 0.02 9.95 8.87
N VAL A 216 -0.86 10.78 8.33
CA VAL A 216 -2.08 11.26 8.99
C VAL A 216 -3.28 10.86 8.14
N GLY A 217 -4.00 9.85 8.58
CA GLY A 217 -5.20 9.31 7.93
C GLY A 217 -6.53 9.73 8.58
N ASN A 218 -6.48 10.69 9.48
CA ASN A 218 -7.65 11.18 10.20
C ASN A 218 -8.51 12.13 9.35
N ASN A 219 -9.78 12.23 9.67
CA ASN A 219 -10.66 13.26 9.13
C ASN A 219 -10.40 14.61 9.84
N LEU A 220 -9.55 15.43 9.25
CA LEU A 220 -9.11 16.73 9.82
C LEU A 220 -10.27 17.70 10.07
N ASN A 221 -11.42 17.53 9.40
CA ASN A 221 -12.60 18.35 9.65
C ASN A 221 -13.27 18.10 11.00
N LYS A 222 -12.91 16.98 11.66
CA LYS A 222 -13.41 16.65 13.00
C LYS A 222 -12.52 17.20 14.12
N TRP A 223 -11.32 17.66 13.79
CA TRP A 223 -10.36 18.09 14.78
C TRP A 223 -10.69 19.47 15.33
N THR A 224 -10.53 19.61 16.63
CA THR A 224 -10.53 20.91 17.32
C THR A 224 -9.26 21.68 17.00
N GLN A 225 -9.25 22.99 17.28
CA GLN A 225 -8.04 23.79 17.11
C GLN A 225 -6.87 23.30 17.95
N ILE A 226 -7.14 22.78 19.16
CA ILE A 226 -6.12 22.21 20.04
C ILE A 226 -5.46 20.98 19.39
N GLU A 227 -6.24 20.10 18.77
CA GLU A 227 -5.74 18.91 18.08
C GLU A 227 -4.96 19.29 16.81
N ILE A 228 -5.40 20.29 16.08
CA ILE A 228 -4.67 20.83 14.92
C ILE A 228 -3.30 21.37 15.34
N ASP A 229 -3.23 22.13 16.43
CA ASP A 229 -1.98 22.72 16.91
C ASP A 229 -1.04 21.65 17.49
N LEU A 230 -1.58 20.65 18.18
CA LEU A 230 -0.83 19.46 18.58
C LEU A 230 -0.25 18.71 17.39
N ALA A 231 -1.06 18.45 16.36
CA ALA A 231 -0.61 17.75 15.15
C ALA A 231 0.49 18.52 14.41
N LYS A 232 0.36 19.84 14.29
CA LYS A 232 1.42 20.69 13.71
C LYS A 232 2.73 20.57 14.46
N LYS A 233 2.67 20.60 15.80
CA LYS A 233 3.86 20.41 16.64
C LYS A 233 4.48 19.02 16.41
N LYS A 234 3.70 17.94 16.49
CA LYS A 234 4.18 16.58 16.29
C LYS A 234 4.79 16.35 14.90
N ILE A 235 4.19 16.91 13.86
CA ILE A 235 4.75 16.86 12.51
C ILE A 235 6.07 17.63 12.43
N GLN A 236 6.20 18.76 13.14
CA GLN A 236 7.46 19.50 13.21
C GLN A 236 8.53 18.69 13.96
N ASP A 237 8.19 18.16 15.14
CA ASP A 237 9.08 17.30 15.93
C ASP A 237 9.56 16.09 15.08
N TYR A 238 8.64 15.43 14.34
CA TYR A 238 8.99 14.34 13.42
C TYR A 238 9.96 14.78 12.31
N LYS A 239 9.77 15.97 11.75
CA LYS A 239 10.69 16.48 10.70
C LYS A 239 12.12 16.70 11.23
N GLU A 240 12.28 16.94 12.51
CA GLU A 240 13.59 17.11 13.15
C GLU A 240 14.31 15.78 13.38
N ILE A 241 13.55 14.70 13.62
CA ILE A 241 14.11 13.37 13.95
C ILE A 241 13.98 12.33 12.83
N ARG A 242 13.28 12.65 11.74
CA ARG A 242 12.98 11.66 10.67
C ARG A 242 14.24 11.15 9.96
N GLU A 243 15.31 11.92 9.93
CA GLU A 243 16.56 11.52 9.30
C GLU A 243 17.14 10.30 10.03
N GLU A 244 17.19 10.34 11.35
CA GLU A 244 17.65 9.25 12.19
C GLU A 244 16.71 8.04 12.10
N ILE A 245 15.39 8.25 12.03
CA ILE A 245 14.42 7.16 11.89
C ILE A 245 14.56 6.46 10.53
N GLN A 246 14.76 7.24 9.46
CA GLN A 246 14.76 6.71 8.09
C GLN A 246 16.12 6.16 7.66
N ASN A 247 17.23 6.77 8.09
CA ASN A 247 18.57 6.41 7.66
C ASN A 247 19.45 5.81 8.77
N GLY A 248 19.01 5.94 10.02
CA GLY A 248 19.71 5.41 11.18
C GLY A 248 19.51 3.91 11.39
N LYS A 249 20.22 3.39 12.37
CA LYS A 249 20.10 2.00 12.83
C LYS A 249 19.07 1.92 13.96
N ALA A 250 18.12 1.02 13.85
CA ALA A 250 17.12 0.78 14.89
C ALA A 250 17.60 -0.27 15.90
N TYR A 251 17.64 0.10 17.18
CA TYR A 251 17.96 -0.78 18.31
C TYR A 251 16.72 -1.00 19.15
N ARG A 252 16.29 -2.25 19.30
CA ARG A 252 15.10 -2.64 20.08
C ARG A 252 15.51 -2.87 21.52
N LEU A 253 15.39 -1.84 22.35
CA LEU A 253 15.87 -1.85 23.74
C LEU A 253 14.92 -2.58 24.67
N LYS A 254 13.60 -2.49 24.42
CA LYS A 254 12.60 -3.15 25.26
C LYS A 254 11.41 -3.65 24.43
N SER A 255 11.10 -4.94 24.60
CA SER A 255 9.99 -5.61 23.93
C SER A 255 8.64 -5.27 24.58
N PRO A 256 7.58 -5.01 23.80
CA PRO A 256 6.24 -4.86 24.33
C PRO A 256 5.57 -6.20 24.71
N PHE A 257 6.09 -7.36 24.26
CA PHE A 257 5.42 -8.65 24.42
C PHE A 257 5.32 -9.16 25.86
N ASN A 258 6.23 -8.74 26.74
CA ASN A 258 6.24 -9.13 28.14
C ASN A 258 6.23 -7.91 29.08
N SER A 259 5.73 -6.77 28.61
CA SER A 259 5.79 -5.51 29.32
C SER A 259 4.73 -4.55 28.79
N ASN A 260 4.25 -3.65 29.63
CA ASN A 260 3.45 -2.50 29.21
C ASN A 260 4.30 -1.32 28.70
N ARG A 261 5.55 -1.56 28.37
CA ARG A 261 6.51 -0.56 27.87
C ARG A 261 7.26 -1.11 26.67
N MET A 262 7.46 -0.26 25.68
CA MET A 262 8.32 -0.51 24.53
C MET A 262 9.39 0.58 24.44
N ALA A 263 10.59 0.21 24.00
CA ALA A 263 11.64 1.19 23.69
C ALA A 263 12.41 0.76 22.45
N VAL A 264 12.56 1.68 21.51
CA VAL A 264 13.39 1.58 20.31
C VAL A 264 14.25 2.85 20.24
N GLU A 265 15.52 2.69 19.94
CA GLU A 265 16.48 3.78 19.72
C GLU A 265 16.87 3.80 18.25
N TYR A 266 16.95 4.98 17.68
CA TYR A 266 17.46 5.23 16.33
C TYR A 266 18.74 6.05 16.42
N VAL A 267 19.82 5.60 15.73
CA VAL A 267 21.16 6.24 15.77
C VAL A 267 21.74 6.34 14.38
#